data_721be78046bc9a5ee3b0342030545b0a
#
_entry.id   721be78046bc9a5ee3b0342030545b0a
#
_cell.length_a   1.000
_cell.length_b   1.000
_cell.length_c   1.000
_cell.angle_alpha   90.00
_cell.angle_beta   90.00
_cell.angle_gamma   90.00
#
_symmetry.space_group_name_H-M   'P 1'
#
loop_
_entity.id
_entity.type
_entity.pdbx_description
1 polymer ?
#
loop_
_entity_poly.entity_id
_entity_poly.type
_entity_poly.pdbx_seq_one_letter_code
_entity_poly.pdbx_strand_id
1 'polypeptide(L)'
;MASTDSKDGTAATRPRRGRGDKAAAIAHAACEVFGRDGYTRASIDTIAAEAGASTRTLYNHFPGGKAELFRSVMQWSAGQVRDEQLVRLRKFLDPQRPPRPEDLERDLLALARAWVALMTDFRDHFALVRHIHSEAGHVPTEVLDAWQEAGPRQVSRELTVIMAALADHGLLDVHGDPAQATAHFMVLISAEIAQQSYWGVIPLPAEETDRLTAVGVQTFLRAYGAARRPR
;
A
#
# COMPACT_ATOMS: atom_id res chain seq x y z
N MET A 1 29.40 23.97 -66.33
CA MET A 1 29.64 22.93 -65.35
C MET A 1 28.78 23.28 -64.14
N ALA A 2 27.74 22.51 -63.94
CA ALA A 2 26.76 22.69 -62.88
C ALA A 2 27.24 22.00 -61.61
N SER A 3 27.10 22.64 -60.44
CA SER A 3 27.17 22.00 -59.14
C SER A 3 25.90 22.32 -58.36
N THR A 4 25.09 21.31 -58.23
CA THR A 4 23.88 21.28 -57.45
C THR A 4 24.25 21.08 -55.98
N ASP A 5 23.91 22.05 -55.14
CA ASP A 5 24.03 21.96 -53.68
C ASP A 5 22.73 21.42 -53.11
N SER A 6 22.77 20.20 -52.61
CA SER A 6 21.63 19.47 -52.06
C SER A 6 21.58 19.74 -50.56
N LYS A 7 20.62 20.60 -50.11
CA LYS A 7 20.31 20.78 -48.69
C LYS A 7 19.48 19.60 -48.20
N ASP A 8 20.11 18.69 -47.53
CA ASP A 8 19.45 17.61 -46.79
C ASP A 8 19.05 18.13 -45.43
N GLY A 9 17.78 18.47 -45.30
CA GLY A 9 17.15 18.93 -44.06
C GLY A 9 16.65 17.75 -43.22
N THR A 10 17.49 17.18 -42.39
CA THR A 10 17.09 16.14 -41.45
C THR A 10 16.27 16.75 -40.34
N ALA A 11 14.93 16.75 -40.52
CA ALA A 11 14.00 17.06 -39.44
C ALA A 11 14.06 15.97 -38.38
N ALA A 12 14.63 16.28 -37.23
CA ALA A 12 14.66 15.41 -36.05
C ALA A 12 13.21 15.17 -35.61
N THR A 13 12.70 13.99 -35.93
CA THR A 13 11.39 13.50 -35.48
C THR A 13 11.48 13.29 -33.96
N ARG A 14 10.83 14.20 -33.18
CA ARG A 14 10.62 13.98 -31.74
C ARG A 14 9.92 12.63 -31.55
N PRO A 15 10.44 11.75 -30.67
CA PRO A 15 9.81 10.47 -30.41
C PRO A 15 8.38 10.72 -29.92
N ARG A 16 7.40 10.13 -30.59
CA ARG A 16 6.00 10.12 -30.14
C ARG A 16 5.98 9.40 -28.78
N ARG A 17 5.83 10.13 -27.68
CA ARG A 17 5.53 9.54 -26.38
C ARG A 17 4.37 8.56 -26.60
N GLY A 18 4.62 7.28 -26.30
CA GLY A 18 3.70 6.20 -26.59
C GLY A 18 2.37 6.37 -25.84
N ARG A 19 1.33 5.68 -26.30
CA ARG A 19 -0.01 5.68 -25.63
C ARG A 19 0.11 5.27 -24.15
N GLY A 20 1.07 4.38 -23.81
CA GLY A 20 1.38 3.97 -22.46
C GLY A 20 1.93 5.09 -21.58
N ASP A 21 2.83 5.94 -22.12
CA ASP A 21 3.43 7.05 -21.36
C ASP A 21 2.39 8.09 -20.93
N LYS A 22 1.35 8.32 -21.78
CA LYS A 22 0.26 9.26 -21.46
C LYS A 22 -0.68 8.69 -20.40
N ALA A 23 -1.02 7.41 -20.46
CA ALA A 23 -1.84 6.77 -19.43
C ALA A 23 -1.13 6.79 -18.06
N ALA A 24 0.17 6.51 -18.04
CA ALA A 24 0.98 6.59 -16.82
C ALA A 24 1.04 8.02 -16.25
N ALA A 25 1.24 9.03 -17.10
CA ALA A 25 1.24 10.42 -16.66
C ALA A 25 -0.10 10.86 -16.09
N ILE A 26 -1.23 10.43 -16.70
CA ILE A 26 -2.58 10.70 -16.18
C ILE A 26 -2.78 9.98 -14.83
N ALA A 27 -2.36 8.73 -14.70
CA ALA A 27 -2.51 7.98 -13.46
C ALA A 27 -1.68 8.60 -12.31
N HIS A 28 -0.47 9.09 -12.61
CA HIS A 28 0.38 9.77 -11.63
C HIS A 28 -0.25 11.09 -11.16
N ALA A 29 -0.64 11.96 -12.08
CA ALA A 29 -1.34 13.21 -11.75
C ALA A 29 -2.65 12.96 -10.98
N ALA A 30 -3.38 11.91 -11.36
CA ALA A 30 -4.59 11.52 -10.65
C ALA A 30 -4.30 11.06 -9.21
N CYS A 31 -3.19 10.33 -8.98
CA CYS A 31 -2.76 9.94 -7.64
C CYS A 31 -2.51 11.17 -6.76
N GLU A 32 -1.80 12.17 -7.27
CA GLU A 32 -1.50 13.42 -6.56
C GLU A 32 -2.79 14.21 -6.26
N VAL A 33 -3.66 14.40 -7.28
CA VAL A 33 -4.92 15.16 -7.12
C VAL A 33 -5.86 14.46 -6.13
N PHE A 34 -6.05 13.15 -6.27
CA PHE A 34 -6.90 12.40 -5.33
C PHE A 34 -6.31 12.35 -3.92
N GLY A 35 -4.98 12.27 -3.78
CA GLY A 35 -4.30 12.30 -2.50
C GLY A 35 -4.40 13.66 -1.79
N ARG A 36 -4.44 14.76 -2.54
CA ARG A 36 -4.56 16.13 -2.02
C ARG A 36 -6.02 16.53 -1.76
N ASP A 37 -6.90 16.28 -2.73
CA ASP A 37 -8.25 16.85 -2.75
C ASP A 37 -9.34 15.85 -2.33
N GLY A 38 -9.03 14.55 -2.30
CA GLY A 38 -10.00 13.48 -2.09
C GLY A 38 -10.81 13.14 -3.33
N TYR A 39 -11.63 12.09 -3.22
CA TYR A 39 -12.47 11.65 -4.34
C TYR A 39 -13.53 12.71 -4.70
N THR A 40 -14.22 13.26 -3.72
CA THR A 40 -15.37 14.14 -3.95
C THR A 40 -14.97 15.43 -4.67
N ARG A 41 -13.90 16.10 -4.21
CA ARG A 41 -13.48 17.42 -4.75
C ARG A 41 -12.62 17.34 -5.99
N ALA A 42 -11.90 16.24 -6.22
CA ALA A 42 -11.09 16.06 -7.42
C ALA A 42 -11.93 16.17 -8.70
N SER A 43 -11.38 16.83 -9.72
CA SER A 43 -12.04 16.97 -11.03
C SER A 43 -11.18 16.40 -12.15
N ILE A 44 -11.85 15.89 -13.18
CA ILE A 44 -11.20 15.41 -14.42
C ILE A 44 -10.40 16.52 -15.10
N ASP A 45 -10.90 17.76 -15.05
CA ASP A 45 -10.22 18.90 -15.65
C ASP A 45 -8.91 19.22 -14.93
N THR A 46 -8.92 19.20 -13.59
CA THR A 46 -7.70 19.40 -12.79
C THR A 46 -6.67 18.29 -13.08
N ILE A 47 -7.10 17.04 -13.09
CA ILE A 47 -6.21 15.90 -13.38
C ILE A 47 -5.63 15.99 -14.77
N ALA A 48 -6.44 16.33 -15.77
CA ALA A 48 -5.98 16.49 -17.15
C ALA A 48 -4.95 17.62 -17.28
N ALA A 49 -5.20 18.75 -16.61
CA ALA A 49 -4.28 19.90 -16.60
C ALA A 49 -2.93 19.52 -15.97
N GLU A 50 -2.94 18.88 -14.81
CA GLU A 50 -1.70 18.45 -14.11
C GLU A 50 -0.94 17.37 -14.90
N ALA A 51 -1.65 16.49 -15.61
CA ALA A 51 -1.04 15.49 -16.50
C ALA A 51 -0.48 16.07 -17.81
N GLY A 52 -0.70 17.36 -18.10
CA GLY A 52 -0.38 17.94 -19.41
C GLY A 52 -1.16 17.28 -20.56
N ALA A 53 -2.39 16.86 -20.30
CA ALA A 53 -3.27 16.19 -21.23
C ALA A 53 -4.58 16.96 -21.43
N SER A 54 -5.32 16.68 -22.52
CA SER A 54 -6.69 17.16 -22.64
C SER A 54 -7.66 16.21 -21.94
N THR A 55 -8.80 16.72 -21.48
CA THR A 55 -9.90 15.91 -20.94
C THR A 55 -10.36 14.84 -21.92
N ARG A 56 -10.37 15.13 -23.22
CA ARG A 56 -10.63 14.15 -24.28
C ARG A 56 -9.59 13.00 -24.26
N THR A 57 -8.32 13.33 -24.05
CA THR A 57 -7.26 12.32 -23.95
C THR A 57 -7.49 11.45 -22.73
N LEU A 58 -7.87 12.04 -21.59
CA LEU A 58 -8.18 11.32 -20.37
C LEU A 58 -9.36 10.35 -20.59
N TYR A 59 -10.48 10.80 -21.15
CA TYR A 59 -11.63 9.92 -21.44
C TYR A 59 -11.32 8.83 -22.49
N ASN A 60 -10.35 9.04 -23.39
CA ASN A 60 -9.89 7.98 -24.31
C ASN A 60 -9.13 6.85 -23.59
N HIS A 61 -8.50 7.13 -22.45
CA HIS A 61 -7.81 6.14 -21.63
C HIS A 61 -8.67 5.57 -20.51
N PHE A 62 -9.59 6.39 -19.97
CA PHE A 62 -10.47 6.07 -18.86
C PHE A 62 -11.91 6.45 -19.20
N PRO A 63 -12.60 5.64 -20.05
CA PRO A 63 -13.96 5.96 -20.53
C PRO A 63 -15.00 6.09 -19.41
N GLY A 64 -14.84 5.37 -18.31
CA GLY A 64 -15.67 5.46 -17.11
C GLY A 64 -15.38 6.71 -16.25
N GLY A 65 -14.53 7.61 -16.75
CA GLY A 65 -14.26 8.90 -16.12
C GLY A 65 -13.61 8.79 -14.75
N LYS A 66 -14.05 9.65 -13.81
CA LYS A 66 -13.45 9.82 -12.49
C LYS A 66 -13.45 8.53 -11.66
N ALA A 67 -14.53 7.76 -11.67
CA ALA A 67 -14.63 6.52 -10.90
C ALA A 67 -13.66 5.44 -11.40
N GLU A 68 -13.56 5.26 -12.71
CA GLU A 68 -12.60 4.32 -13.30
C GLU A 68 -11.16 4.74 -13.05
N LEU A 69 -10.87 6.03 -13.22
CA LEU A 69 -9.53 6.57 -12.97
C LEU A 69 -9.15 6.40 -11.51
N PHE A 70 -10.04 6.72 -10.57
CA PHE A 70 -9.81 6.54 -9.13
C PHE A 70 -9.58 5.07 -8.79
N ARG A 71 -10.42 4.16 -9.32
CA ARG A 71 -10.22 2.71 -9.15
C ARG A 71 -8.84 2.28 -9.64
N SER A 72 -8.43 2.73 -10.83
CA SER A 72 -7.13 2.36 -11.42
C SER A 72 -5.97 2.85 -10.56
N VAL A 73 -6.03 4.09 -10.06
CA VAL A 73 -5.02 4.67 -9.16
C VAL A 73 -4.97 3.89 -7.84
N MET A 74 -6.13 3.59 -7.25
CA MET A 74 -6.21 2.85 -6.01
C MET A 74 -5.64 1.44 -6.13
N GLN A 75 -5.97 0.72 -7.20
CA GLN A 75 -5.45 -0.62 -7.46
C GLN A 75 -3.94 -0.61 -7.68
N TRP A 76 -3.44 0.33 -8.48
CA TRP A 76 -2.01 0.46 -8.74
C TRP A 76 -1.23 0.80 -7.46
N SER A 77 -1.68 1.80 -6.72
CA SER A 77 -1.04 2.23 -5.48
C SER A 77 -1.08 1.15 -4.40
N ALA A 78 -2.23 0.47 -4.24
CA ALA A 78 -2.37 -0.65 -3.31
C ALA A 78 -1.47 -1.83 -3.70
N GLY A 79 -1.32 -2.09 -4.99
CA GLY A 79 -0.43 -3.14 -5.49
C GLY A 79 1.03 -2.90 -5.12
N GLN A 80 1.53 -1.68 -5.23
CA GLN A 80 2.90 -1.35 -4.85
C GLN A 80 3.15 -1.54 -3.34
N VAL A 81 2.23 -1.06 -2.50
CA VAL A 81 2.34 -1.23 -1.05
C VAL A 81 2.24 -2.70 -0.66
N ARG A 82 1.30 -3.45 -1.26
CA ARG A 82 1.18 -4.90 -1.06
C ARG A 82 2.49 -5.62 -1.38
N ASP A 83 3.08 -5.35 -2.53
CA ASP A 83 4.31 -6.04 -2.96
C ASP A 83 5.44 -5.81 -1.95
N GLU A 84 5.59 -4.58 -1.46
CA GLU A 84 6.56 -4.26 -0.40
C GLU A 84 6.19 -4.93 0.94
N GLN A 85 4.90 -4.97 1.30
CA GLN A 85 4.43 -5.67 2.49
C GLN A 85 4.76 -7.16 2.43
N LEU A 86 4.52 -7.81 1.29
CA LEU A 86 4.84 -9.23 1.11
C LEU A 86 6.34 -9.51 1.18
N VAL A 87 7.17 -8.61 0.63
CA VAL A 87 8.64 -8.70 0.77
C VAL A 87 9.04 -8.63 2.25
N ARG A 88 8.49 -7.67 3.01
CA ARG A 88 8.76 -7.53 4.45
C ARG A 88 8.28 -8.73 5.25
N LEU A 89 7.09 -9.24 4.97
CA LEU A 89 6.57 -10.46 5.60
C LEU A 89 7.55 -11.63 5.45
N ARG A 90 7.95 -11.95 4.24
CA ARG A 90 8.85 -13.06 3.94
C ARG A 90 10.27 -12.86 4.48
N LYS A 91 10.71 -11.62 4.59
CA LYS A 91 12.02 -11.29 5.15
C LYS A 91 12.12 -11.63 6.65
N PHE A 92 11.07 -11.35 7.41
CA PHE A 92 11.08 -11.49 8.86
C PHE A 92 10.41 -12.77 9.35
N LEU A 93 9.40 -13.28 8.59
CA LEU A 93 8.61 -14.45 8.95
C LEU A 93 8.42 -15.35 7.72
N ASP A 94 9.44 -16.14 7.41
CA ASP A 94 9.36 -17.16 6.33
C ASP A 94 8.61 -18.40 6.87
N PRO A 95 7.43 -18.76 6.34
CA PRO A 95 6.68 -19.92 6.81
C PRO A 95 7.43 -21.24 6.58
N GLN A 96 8.39 -21.28 5.65
CA GLN A 96 9.23 -22.45 5.40
C GLN A 96 10.44 -22.55 6.34
N ARG A 97 10.79 -21.44 7.00
CA ARG A 97 11.90 -21.34 7.96
C ARG A 97 11.46 -20.53 9.17
N PRO A 98 10.59 -21.10 10.01
CA PRO A 98 10.09 -20.40 11.18
C PRO A 98 11.24 -20.01 12.12
N PRO A 99 11.10 -18.89 12.85
CA PRO A 99 12.12 -18.47 13.82
C PRO A 99 12.25 -19.50 14.96
N ARG A 100 13.36 -19.46 15.66
CA ARG A 100 13.47 -20.18 16.94
C ARG A 100 12.53 -19.54 17.97
N PRO A 101 12.07 -20.28 18.98
CA PRO A 101 11.19 -19.73 20.01
C PRO A 101 11.74 -18.46 20.71
N GLU A 102 13.06 -18.43 20.92
CA GLU A 102 13.76 -17.28 21.51
C GLU A 102 13.86 -16.06 20.59
N ASP A 103 13.74 -16.25 19.28
CA ASP A 103 13.87 -15.20 18.26
C ASP A 103 12.51 -14.62 17.84
N LEU A 104 11.39 -15.28 18.15
CA LEU A 104 10.05 -14.91 17.68
C LEU A 104 9.66 -13.46 18.00
N GLU A 105 9.86 -13.02 19.24
CA GLU A 105 9.55 -11.64 19.65
C GLU A 105 10.38 -10.63 18.86
N ARG A 106 11.66 -10.89 18.68
CA ARG A 106 12.57 -10.04 17.90
C ARG A 106 12.08 -9.90 16.44
N ASP A 107 11.71 -11.02 15.82
CA ASP A 107 11.35 -11.05 14.41
C ASP A 107 9.96 -10.43 14.18
N LEU A 108 9.00 -10.65 15.09
CA LEU A 108 7.72 -9.95 15.09
C LEU A 108 7.88 -8.44 15.29
N LEU A 109 8.77 -8.01 16.17
CA LEU A 109 9.05 -6.60 16.40
C LEU A 109 9.72 -5.95 15.19
N ALA A 110 10.66 -6.65 14.54
CA ALA A 110 11.30 -6.18 13.33
C ALA A 110 10.29 -6.03 12.18
N LEU A 111 9.38 -7.00 12.02
CA LEU A 111 8.27 -6.90 11.07
C LEU A 111 7.36 -5.72 11.39
N ALA A 112 6.94 -5.56 12.64
CA ALA A 112 6.02 -4.50 13.05
C ALA A 112 6.61 -3.10 12.81
N ARG A 113 7.90 -2.89 13.11
CA ARG A 113 8.62 -1.65 12.80
C ARG A 113 8.67 -1.38 11.29
N ALA A 114 9.03 -2.40 10.51
CA ALA A 114 9.05 -2.30 9.06
C ALA A 114 7.66 -2.02 8.48
N TRP A 115 6.60 -2.56 9.11
CA TRP A 115 5.22 -2.33 8.71
C TRP A 115 4.78 -0.87 8.91
N VAL A 116 5.04 -0.32 10.09
CA VAL A 116 4.69 1.06 10.43
C VAL A 116 5.45 2.06 9.56
N ALA A 117 6.71 1.78 9.22
CA ALA A 117 7.52 2.61 8.33
C ALA A 117 6.87 2.82 6.95
N LEU A 118 6.01 1.89 6.49
CA LEU A 118 5.29 2.03 5.21
C LEU A 118 4.44 3.31 5.14
N MET A 119 3.89 3.78 6.25
CA MET A 119 3.12 5.03 6.27
C MET A 119 3.95 6.25 5.88
N THR A 120 5.26 6.20 6.14
CA THR A 120 6.20 7.25 5.75
C THR A 120 6.77 7.00 4.35
N ASP A 121 7.05 5.73 4.00
CA ASP A 121 7.65 5.35 2.72
C ASP A 121 6.66 5.55 1.55
N PHE A 122 5.35 5.36 1.80
CA PHE A 122 4.27 5.44 0.80
C PHE A 122 3.22 6.52 1.15
N ARG A 123 3.70 7.74 1.39
CA ARG A 123 2.85 8.87 1.84
C ARG A 123 1.63 9.11 0.96
N ASP A 124 1.80 9.02 -0.36
CA ASP A 124 0.72 9.27 -1.33
C ASP A 124 -0.36 8.19 -1.24
N HIS A 125 0.04 6.92 -1.08
CA HIS A 125 -0.90 5.83 -0.83
C HIS A 125 -1.71 6.07 0.44
N PHE A 126 -1.04 6.40 1.55
CA PHE A 126 -1.74 6.64 2.82
C PHE A 126 -2.57 7.94 2.81
N ALA A 127 -2.23 8.92 1.95
CA ALA A 127 -3.11 10.04 1.66
C ALA A 127 -4.42 9.59 1.01
N LEU A 128 -4.35 8.73 0.00
CA LEU A 128 -5.53 8.12 -0.62
C LEU A 128 -6.35 7.29 0.37
N VAL A 129 -5.70 6.48 1.23
CA VAL A 129 -6.36 5.67 2.26
C VAL A 129 -7.13 6.56 3.25
N ARG A 130 -6.57 7.70 3.67
CA ARG A 130 -7.27 8.66 4.53
C ARG A 130 -8.56 9.17 3.87
N HIS A 131 -8.50 9.52 2.59
CA HIS A 131 -9.67 9.97 1.85
C HIS A 131 -10.72 8.87 1.70
N ILE A 132 -10.31 7.62 1.49
CA ILE A 132 -11.23 6.48 1.51
C ILE A 132 -11.96 6.40 2.85
N HIS A 133 -11.25 6.47 3.97
CA HIS A 133 -11.88 6.39 5.30
C HIS A 133 -12.85 7.56 5.57
N SER A 134 -12.51 8.77 5.13
CA SER A 134 -13.36 9.96 5.37
C SER A 134 -14.53 10.07 4.38
N GLU A 135 -14.41 9.53 3.18
CA GLU A 135 -15.37 9.69 2.08
C GLU A 135 -16.01 8.35 1.64
N ALA A 136 -15.89 7.28 2.45
CA ALA A 136 -16.34 5.94 2.08
C ALA A 136 -17.81 5.90 1.59
N GLY A 137 -18.68 6.71 2.18
CA GLY A 137 -20.09 6.83 1.74
C GLY A 137 -20.29 7.50 0.38
N HIS A 138 -19.27 8.13 -0.20
CA HIS A 138 -19.33 8.80 -1.50
C HIS A 138 -18.51 8.09 -2.58
N VAL A 139 -17.67 7.12 -2.19
CA VAL A 139 -16.89 6.31 -3.13
C VAL A 139 -17.72 5.11 -3.56
N PRO A 140 -17.80 4.79 -4.87
CA PRO A 140 -18.52 3.60 -5.33
C PRO A 140 -18.01 2.32 -4.66
N THR A 141 -18.92 1.45 -4.22
CA THR A 141 -18.59 0.22 -3.47
C THR A 141 -17.64 -0.69 -4.25
N GLU A 142 -17.81 -0.80 -5.57
CA GLU A 142 -16.93 -1.58 -6.45
C GLU A 142 -15.49 -1.04 -6.50
N VAL A 143 -15.28 0.25 -6.25
CA VAL A 143 -13.93 0.84 -6.13
C VAL A 143 -13.29 0.45 -4.80
N LEU A 144 -14.08 0.49 -3.71
CA LEU A 144 -13.62 0.06 -2.38
C LEU A 144 -13.26 -1.43 -2.39
N ASP A 145 -14.10 -2.28 -2.98
CA ASP A 145 -13.83 -3.71 -3.10
C ASP A 145 -12.59 -4.00 -3.96
N ALA A 146 -12.45 -3.32 -5.09
CA ALA A 146 -11.28 -3.46 -5.96
C ALA A 146 -9.97 -3.06 -5.25
N TRP A 147 -10.00 -2.00 -4.44
CA TRP A 147 -8.88 -1.61 -3.59
C TRP A 147 -8.55 -2.66 -2.55
N GLN A 148 -9.55 -3.15 -1.82
CA GLN A 148 -9.37 -4.20 -0.81
C GLN A 148 -8.74 -5.46 -1.42
N GLU A 149 -9.20 -5.89 -2.60
CA GLU A 149 -8.64 -7.07 -3.30
C GLU A 149 -7.24 -6.82 -3.86
N ALA A 150 -6.92 -5.60 -4.30
CA ALA A 150 -5.61 -5.28 -4.86
C ALA A 150 -4.47 -5.33 -3.83
N GLY A 151 -4.76 -5.06 -2.57
CA GLY A 151 -3.76 -4.97 -1.50
C GLY A 151 -4.18 -5.65 -0.19
N PRO A 152 -5.00 -5.00 0.66
CA PRO A 152 -5.24 -5.41 2.04
C PRO A 152 -5.64 -6.86 2.23
N ARG A 153 -6.59 -7.38 1.44
CA ARG A 153 -7.05 -8.77 1.56
C ARG A 153 -5.96 -9.78 1.17
N GLN A 154 -5.12 -9.48 0.17
CA GLN A 154 -4.03 -10.38 -0.23
C GLN A 154 -2.98 -10.47 0.87
N VAL A 155 -2.59 -9.34 1.45
CA VAL A 155 -1.63 -9.29 2.54
C VAL A 155 -2.17 -10.01 3.79
N SER A 156 -3.44 -9.79 4.13
CA SER A 156 -4.10 -10.48 5.24
C SER A 156 -4.09 -12.00 5.04
N ARG A 157 -4.38 -12.49 3.82
CA ARG A 157 -4.31 -13.93 3.51
C ARG A 157 -2.91 -14.50 3.69
N GLU A 158 -1.88 -13.81 3.19
CA GLU A 158 -0.48 -14.27 3.34
C GLU A 158 -0.05 -14.28 4.81
N LEU A 159 -0.37 -13.23 5.58
CA LEU A 159 -0.05 -13.19 7.00
C LEU A 159 -0.82 -14.28 7.78
N THR A 160 -2.05 -14.60 7.39
CA THR A 160 -2.81 -15.71 7.98
C THR A 160 -2.13 -17.06 7.77
N VAL A 161 -1.58 -17.31 6.58
CA VAL A 161 -0.78 -18.51 6.29
C VAL A 161 0.46 -18.56 7.19
N ILE A 162 1.13 -17.43 7.40
CA ILE A 162 2.29 -17.34 8.29
C ILE A 162 1.87 -17.61 9.74
N MET A 163 0.77 -17.02 10.24
CA MET A 163 0.29 -17.26 11.60
C MET A 163 -0.08 -18.73 11.84
N ALA A 164 -0.71 -19.37 10.85
CA ALA A 164 -0.99 -20.81 10.90
C ALA A 164 0.30 -21.64 10.97
N ALA A 165 1.29 -21.33 10.14
CA ALA A 165 2.58 -22.02 10.15
C ALA A 165 3.32 -21.84 11.49
N LEU A 166 3.29 -20.64 12.09
CA LEU A 166 3.86 -20.41 13.42
C LEU A 166 3.14 -21.24 14.50
N ALA A 167 1.83 -21.42 14.38
CA ALA A 167 1.06 -22.28 15.29
C ALA A 167 1.40 -23.76 15.11
N ASP A 168 1.50 -24.25 13.87
CA ASP A 168 1.89 -25.63 13.57
C ASP A 168 3.28 -25.97 14.12
N HIS A 169 4.18 -24.99 14.19
CA HIS A 169 5.50 -25.14 14.82
C HIS A 169 5.49 -24.92 16.35
N GLY A 170 4.31 -24.74 16.94
CA GLY A 170 4.17 -24.56 18.40
C GLY A 170 4.75 -23.24 18.94
N LEU A 171 4.88 -22.21 18.10
CA LEU A 171 5.36 -20.88 18.47
C LEU A 171 4.21 -19.96 18.91
N LEU A 172 3.03 -20.16 18.35
CA LEU A 172 1.79 -19.45 18.69
C LEU A 172 0.68 -20.44 19.06
N ASP A 173 -0.27 -19.98 19.86
CA ASP A 173 -1.57 -20.59 20.03
C ASP A 173 -2.62 -19.67 19.42
N VAL A 174 -3.05 -19.95 18.20
CA VAL A 174 -4.03 -19.15 17.46
C VAL A 174 -5.48 -19.54 17.80
N HIS A 175 -5.69 -20.40 18.80
CA HIS A 175 -7.00 -20.84 19.29
C HIS A 175 -7.91 -21.40 18.16
N GLY A 176 -7.30 -21.98 17.12
CA GLY A 176 -7.99 -22.53 15.95
C GLY A 176 -8.42 -21.50 14.91
N ASP A 177 -8.14 -20.21 15.11
CA ASP A 177 -8.47 -19.13 14.16
C ASP A 177 -7.25 -18.24 13.83
N PRO A 178 -6.41 -18.66 12.86
CA PRO A 178 -5.26 -17.87 12.45
C PRO A 178 -5.65 -16.53 11.77
N ALA A 179 -6.86 -16.43 11.20
CA ALA A 179 -7.32 -15.19 10.59
C ALA A 179 -7.65 -14.14 11.66
N GLN A 180 -8.27 -14.55 12.75
CA GLN A 180 -8.51 -13.68 13.91
C GLN A 180 -7.20 -13.24 14.57
N ALA A 181 -6.24 -14.16 14.74
CA ALA A 181 -4.91 -13.82 15.25
C ALA A 181 -4.20 -12.79 14.34
N THR A 182 -4.31 -12.95 13.02
CA THR A 182 -3.81 -11.99 12.03
C THR A 182 -4.44 -10.61 12.21
N ALA A 183 -5.78 -10.54 12.31
CA ALA A 183 -6.49 -9.28 12.51
C ALA A 183 -6.04 -8.57 13.80
N HIS A 184 -5.94 -9.31 14.90
CA HIS A 184 -5.46 -8.77 16.18
C HIS A 184 -4.00 -8.29 16.10
N PHE A 185 -3.11 -9.05 15.47
CA PHE A 185 -1.73 -8.63 15.27
C PHE A 185 -1.66 -7.28 14.55
N MET A 186 -2.35 -7.17 13.41
CA MET A 186 -2.35 -5.95 12.60
C MET A 186 -2.88 -4.74 13.37
N VAL A 187 -3.97 -4.90 14.12
CA VAL A 187 -4.54 -3.82 14.94
C VAL A 187 -3.56 -3.41 16.04
N LEU A 188 -3.01 -4.37 16.78
CA LEU A 188 -2.12 -4.10 17.90
C LEU A 188 -0.82 -3.39 17.53
N ILE A 189 -0.26 -3.68 16.35
CA ILE A 189 1.01 -3.07 15.92
C ILE A 189 0.86 -1.74 15.21
N SER A 190 -0.34 -1.38 14.72
CA SER A 190 -0.46 -0.23 13.81
C SER A 190 -1.60 0.73 14.11
N ALA A 191 -2.71 0.30 14.72
CA ALA A 191 -3.91 1.13 14.81
C ALA A 191 -3.70 2.39 15.65
N GLU A 192 -3.06 2.28 16.80
CA GLU A 192 -2.79 3.42 17.67
C GLU A 192 -1.84 4.43 17.00
N ILE A 193 -0.79 3.92 16.34
CA ILE A 193 0.15 4.75 15.59
C ILE A 193 -0.55 5.45 14.43
N ALA A 194 -1.37 4.74 13.66
CA ALA A 194 -2.13 5.31 12.57
C ALA A 194 -3.09 6.41 13.07
N GLN A 195 -3.77 6.18 14.18
CA GLN A 195 -4.70 7.15 14.77
C GLN A 195 -3.97 8.40 15.29
N GLN A 196 -2.93 8.24 16.09
CA GLN A 196 -2.17 9.36 16.68
C GLN A 196 -1.42 10.17 15.64
N SER A 197 -0.94 9.53 14.56
CA SER A 197 -0.25 10.21 13.45
C SER A 197 -1.21 10.74 12.38
N TYR A 198 -2.52 10.58 12.55
CA TYR A 198 -3.50 10.88 11.50
C TYR A 198 -3.13 10.19 10.19
N TRP A 199 -2.83 8.88 10.25
CA TRP A 199 -2.38 8.08 9.10
C TRP A 199 -1.13 8.65 8.43
N GLY A 200 -0.15 9.05 9.24
CA GLY A 200 1.14 9.55 8.79
C GLY A 200 1.19 11.02 8.36
N VAL A 201 0.12 11.81 8.60
CA VAL A 201 0.14 13.27 8.35
C VAL A 201 1.06 13.98 9.31
N ILE A 202 0.97 13.62 10.60
CA ILE A 202 1.80 14.16 11.68
C ILE A 202 2.64 13.01 12.22
N PRO A 203 3.88 12.84 11.75
CA PRO A 203 4.72 11.73 12.21
C PRO A 203 4.94 11.80 13.72
N LEU A 204 4.80 10.66 14.39
CA LEU A 204 5.17 10.53 15.78
C LEU A 204 6.70 10.54 15.93
N PRO A 205 7.22 10.94 17.10
CA PRO A 205 8.63 10.73 17.43
C PRO A 205 9.01 9.24 17.29
N ALA A 206 10.24 8.98 16.80
CA ALA A 206 10.69 7.61 16.56
C ALA A 206 10.63 6.74 17.84
N GLU A 207 11.00 7.31 18.99
CA GLU A 207 10.94 6.64 20.29
C GLU A 207 9.51 6.23 20.66
N GLU A 208 8.53 7.10 20.42
CA GLU A 208 7.12 6.79 20.70
C GLU A 208 6.58 5.74 19.74
N THR A 209 6.93 5.82 18.46
CA THR A 209 6.58 4.79 17.46
C THR A 209 7.16 3.43 17.86
N ASP A 210 8.41 3.38 18.28
CA ASP A 210 9.07 2.16 18.75
C ASP A 210 8.40 1.60 20.01
N ARG A 211 8.07 2.46 20.97
CA ARG A 211 7.39 2.08 22.21
C ARG A 211 6.02 1.45 21.92
N LEU A 212 5.19 2.11 21.12
CA LEU A 212 3.84 1.63 20.76
C LEU A 212 3.92 0.29 20.00
N THR A 213 4.85 0.19 19.06
CA THR A 213 5.08 -1.04 18.30
C THR A 213 5.48 -2.20 19.25
N ALA A 214 6.40 -1.96 20.17
CA ALA A 214 6.83 -2.96 21.13
C ALA A 214 5.69 -3.42 22.06
N VAL A 215 4.90 -2.47 22.58
CA VAL A 215 3.72 -2.78 23.40
C VAL A 215 2.70 -3.63 22.61
N GLY A 216 2.47 -3.31 21.35
CA GLY A 216 1.58 -4.07 20.48
C GLY A 216 2.03 -5.51 20.30
N VAL A 217 3.32 -5.74 19.97
CA VAL A 217 3.89 -7.08 19.82
C VAL A 217 3.85 -7.87 21.13
N GLN A 218 4.23 -7.25 22.25
CA GLN A 218 4.17 -7.91 23.56
C GLN A 218 2.75 -8.29 23.97
N THR A 219 1.78 -7.41 23.68
CA THR A 219 0.36 -7.70 23.93
C THR A 219 -0.12 -8.87 23.09
N PHE A 220 0.25 -8.90 21.80
CA PHE A 220 -0.04 -10.04 20.93
C PHE A 220 0.57 -11.35 21.48
N LEU A 221 1.82 -11.35 21.88
CA LEU A 221 2.48 -12.53 22.41
C LEU A 221 1.91 -12.99 23.77
N ARG A 222 1.37 -12.09 24.59
CA ARG A 222 0.63 -12.47 25.80
C ARG A 222 -0.67 -13.21 25.50
N ALA A 223 -1.34 -12.82 24.40
CA ALA A 223 -2.60 -13.42 23.99
C ALA A 223 -2.42 -14.71 23.16
N TYR A 224 -1.37 -14.76 22.33
CA TYR A 224 -1.19 -15.78 21.30
C TYR A 224 0.14 -16.53 21.40
N GLY A 225 1.07 -16.14 22.26
CA GLY A 225 2.32 -16.88 22.46
C GLY A 225 2.05 -18.27 23.05
N ALA A 226 2.61 -19.31 22.44
CA ALA A 226 2.47 -20.65 22.98
C ALA A 226 3.03 -20.73 24.41
N ALA A 227 2.29 -21.38 25.29
CA ALA A 227 2.78 -21.62 26.66
C ALA A 227 4.11 -22.38 26.63
N ARG A 228 5.15 -21.84 27.24
CA ARG A 228 6.43 -22.57 27.38
C ARG A 228 6.14 -23.89 28.09
N ARG A 229 6.22 -25.01 27.37
CA ARG A 229 6.19 -26.32 28.06
C ARG A 229 7.36 -26.38 29.06
N PRO A 230 7.11 -26.63 30.33
CA PRO A 230 8.20 -26.86 31.26
C PRO A 230 9.01 -28.06 30.77
N ARG A 231 10.34 -27.93 30.78
CA ARG A 231 11.29 -29.02 30.47
C ARG A 231 11.21 -30.10 31.52
#